data_547f9b33179affcf61047bbb68df3a4d
#
_entry.id   547f9b33179affcf61047bbb68df3a4d
#
_cell.length_a   1.000
_cell.length_b   1.000
_cell.length_c   1.000
_cell.angle_alpha   90.00
_cell.angle_beta   90.00
_cell.angle_gamma   90.00
#
_symmetry.space_group_name_H-M   'P 1'
#
loop_
_entity.id
_entity.type
_entity.pdbx_description
1 polymer ?
#
loop_
_entity_poly.entity_id
_entity_poly.type
_entity_poly.pdbx_seq_one_letter_code
_entity_poly.pdbx_strand_id
1 'polypeptide(L)'
;MKNYELAEDEVILLTTEVYYNDVEDKLLLTLTSKKIIIEKVEIKKVSLLKKEENKKVINIVNISDIKLYNNKVQVHQKNTEVYIQTIKNNFTIKFDNAIEAVKFVTKVTDAVTGTTMSDRGIKKVKNAFDKVDDVLGFDTRGTVKGVIENGITGTLLKGIKRKDK
;
A
#
# COMPACT_ATOMS: atom_id res chain seq x y z
N MET A 1 9.65 3.69 -24.75
CA MET A 1 8.75 4.87 -24.73
C MET A 1 7.70 4.65 -23.67
N LYS A 2 7.52 5.57 -22.74
CA LYS A 2 6.39 5.48 -21.80
C LYS A 2 5.11 5.80 -22.61
N ASN A 3 4.15 4.88 -22.61
CA ASN A 3 2.87 5.07 -23.33
C ASN A 3 1.85 5.89 -22.54
N TYR A 4 2.28 6.58 -21.49
CA TYR A 4 1.47 7.51 -20.70
C TYR A 4 2.33 8.68 -20.23
N GLU A 5 1.71 9.83 -20.05
CA GLU A 5 2.34 11.02 -19.47
C GLU A 5 1.84 11.22 -18.05
N LEU A 6 2.76 11.53 -17.14
CA LEU A 6 2.43 11.97 -15.79
C LEU A 6 1.98 13.44 -15.85
N ALA A 7 0.94 13.81 -15.11
CA ALA A 7 0.57 15.19 -14.92
C ALA A 7 1.66 15.94 -14.11
N GLU A 8 1.74 17.27 -14.21
CA GLU A 8 2.78 18.08 -13.54
C GLU A 8 2.85 17.85 -12.02
N ASP A 9 1.68 17.60 -11.40
CA ASP A 9 1.53 17.37 -9.96
C ASP A 9 1.40 15.89 -9.60
N GLU A 10 1.65 14.97 -10.54
CA GLU A 10 1.54 13.53 -10.33
C GLU A 10 2.88 12.94 -9.90
N VAL A 11 2.90 12.28 -8.74
CA VAL A 11 4.10 11.70 -8.14
C VAL A 11 4.01 10.18 -8.13
N ILE A 12 5.11 9.50 -8.48
CA ILE A 12 5.21 8.04 -8.36
C ILE A 12 5.39 7.68 -6.88
N LEU A 13 4.50 6.83 -6.37
CA LEU A 13 4.49 6.38 -4.98
C LEU A 13 5.12 5.00 -4.81
N LEU A 14 4.95 4.12 -5.81
CA LEU A 14 5.46 2.75 -5.79
C LEU A 14 5.64 2.24 -7.22
N THR A 15 6.69 1.47 -7.45
CA THR A 15 6.88 0.66 -8.66
C THR A 15 7.32 -0.73 -8.24
N THR A 16 6.62 -1.77 -8.71
CA THR A 16 6.93 -3.17 -8.40
C THR A 16 6.42 -4.10 -9.49
N GLU A 17 6.90 -5.34 -9.51
CA GLU A 17 6.38 -6.38 -10.38
C GLU A 17 5.23 -7.14 -9.71
N VAL A 18 4.20 -7.47 -10.48
CA VAL A 18 2.99 -8.12 -9.98
C VAL A 18 2.41 -9.07 -11.02
N TYR A 19 1.52 -9.96 -10.57
CA TYR A 19 0.58 -10.66 -11.45
C TYR A 19 -0.76 -9.92 -11.42
N TYR A 20 -1.37 -9.76 -12.57
CA TYR A 20 -2.61 -8.98 -12.73
C TYR A 20 -3.73 -9.87 -13.25
N ASN A 21 -4.82 -9.98 -12.50
CA ASN A 21 -5.90 -10.94 -12.73
C ASN A 21 -5.33 -12.36 -12.91
N ASP A 22 -5.75 -13.06 -13.96
CA ASP A 22 -5.33 -14.42 -14.28
C ASP A 22 -4.16 -14.49 -15.28
N VAL A 23 -3.44 -13.38 -15.47
CA VAL A 23 -2.27 -13.32 -16.36
C VAL A 23 -1.08 -13.97 -15.69
N GLU A 24 -0.49 -14.98 -16.33
CA GLU A 24 0.67 -15.72 -15.81
C GLU A 24 1.97 -14.92 -15.86
N ASP A 25 2.08 -13.96 -16.77
CA ASP A 25 3.26 -13.11 -16.91
C ASP A 25 3.31 -12.07 -15.81
N LYS A 26 4.51 -11.82 -15.28
CA LYS A 26 4.74 -10.65 -14.41
C LYS A 26 4.63 -9.36 -15.20
N LEU A 27 3.89 -8.43 -14.66
CA LEU A 27 3.66 -7.10 -15.20
C LEU A 27 4.26 -6.05 -14.28
N LEU A 28 4.67 -4.93 -14.82
CA LEU A 28 5.14 -3.79 -14.04
C LEU A 28 3.93 -2.98 -13.57
N LEU A 29 3.79 -2.83 -12.26
CA LEU A 29 2.84 -1.94 -11.63
C LEU A 29 3.53 -0.64 -11.23
N THR A 30 2.98 0.49 -11.66
CA THR A 30 3.35 1.81 -11.19
C THR A 30 2.14 2.46 -10.53
N LEU A 31 2.22 2.72 -9.24
CA LEU A 31 1.25 3.49 -8.48
C LEU A 31 1.72 4.94 -8.43
N THR A 32 0.87 5.85 -8.85
CA THR A 32 1.07 7.29 -8.71
C THR A 32 0.07 7.89 -7.72
N SER A 33 0.20 9.15 -7.42
CA SER A 33 -0.80 9.90 -6.63
C SER A 33 -2.18 9.98 -7.29
N LYS A 34 -2.29 9.68 -8.60
CA LYS A 34 -3.52 9.80 -9.38
C LYS A 34 -3.98 8.53 -10.09
N LYS A 35 -3.05 7.58 -10.36
CA LYS A 35 -3.32 6.40 -11.20
C LYS A 35 -2.61 5.14 -10.70
N ILE A 36 -3.21 3.99 -11.01
CA ILE A 36 -2.54 2.68 -11.02
C ILE A 36 -2.31 2.32 -12.49
N ILE A 37 -1.08 2.07 -12.88
CA ILE A 37 -0.68 1.78 -14.25
C ILE A 37 -0.09 0.37 -14.28
N ILE A 38 -0.61 -0.48 -15.14
CA ILE A 38 -0.14 -1.86 -15.36
C ILE A 38 0.45 -1.94 -16.75
N GLU A 39 1.71 -2.33 -16.85
CA GLU A 39 2.47 -2.41 -18.10
C GLU A 39 3.10 -3.79 -18.30
N LYS A 40 3.10 -4.28 -19.52
CA LYS A 40 3.94 -5.39 -19.94
C LYS A 40 5.29 -4.85 -20.41
N VAL A 41 6.36 -5.38 -19.85
CA VAL A 41 7.74 -5.03 -20.24
C VAL A 41 8.29 -6.13 -21.13
N GLU A 42 8.58 -5.82 -22.38
CA GLU A 42 9.23 -6.72 -23.32
C GLU A 42 10.68 -6.28 -23.54
N ILE A 43 11.63 -7.15 -23.24
CA ILE A 43 13.05 -6.89 -23.45
C ILE A 43 13.45 -7.50 -24.79
N LYS A 44 13.76 -6.65 -25.77
CA LYS A 44 14.33 -7.06 -27.06
C LYS A 44 15.86 -6.92 -27.03
N LYS A 45 16.56 -8.02 -27.29
CA LYS A 45 18.00 -7.97 -27.53
C LYS A 45 18.25 -7.44 -28.94
N VAL A 46 18.80 -6.24 -29.03
CA VAL A 46 19.12 -5.61 -30.34
C VAL A 46 20.54 -5.95 -30.76
N SER A 47 21.46 -6.20 -29.82
CA SER A 47 22.80 -6.68 -30.06
C SER A 47 23.37 -7.39 -28.82
N LEU A 48 24.59 -7.95 -28.90
CA LEU A 48 25.26 -8.60 -27.76
C LEU A 48 25.38 -7.72 -26.50
N LEU A 49 25.39 -6.39 -26.69
CA LEU A 49 25.59 -5.42 -25.60
C LEU A 49 24.40 -4.47 -25.41
N LYS A 50 23.41 -4.46 -26.32
CA LYS A 50 22.28 -3.53 -26.26
C LYS A 50 20.95 -4.24 -26.14
N LYS A 51 20.23 -3.93 -25.03
CA LYS A 51 18.86 -4.36 -24.80
C LYS A 51 17.95 -3.14 -24.93
N GLU A 52 16.84 -3.29 -25.62
CA GLU A 52 15.78 -2.27 -25.66
C GLU A 52 14.58 -2.78 -24.88
N GLU A 53 14.09 -1.95 -23.96
CA GLU A 53 12.85 -2.21 -23.22
C GLU A 53 11.68 -1.55 -23.95
N ASN A 54 10.72 -2.37 -24.32
CA ASN A 54 9.44 -1.90 -24.86
C ASN A 54 8.36 -2.10 -23.79
N LYS A 55 7.70 -1.00 -23.40
CA LYS A 55 6.63 -1.03 -22.39
C LYS A 55 5.30 -0.83 -23.08
N LYS A 56 4.40 -1.78 -22.88
CA LYS A 56 3.02 -1.73 -23.37
C LYS A 56 2.07 -1.60 -22.19
N VAL A 57 1.28 -0.53 -22.18
CA VAL A 57 0.23 -0.34 -21.18
C VAL A 57 -0.87 -1.39 -21.37
N ILE A 58 -1.18 -2.12 -20.33
CA ILE A 58 -2.25 -3.12 -20.27
C ILE A 58 -3.50 -2.50 -19.66
N ASN A 59 -3.37 -1.74 -18.55
CA ASN A 59 -4.47 -1.06 -17.91
C ASN A 59 -4.02 0.20 -17.19
N ILE A 60 -4.91 1.20 -17.16
CA ILE A 60 -4.76 2.42 -16.35
C ILE A 60 -6.04 2.61 -15.56
N VAL A 61 -5.91 2.70 -14.25
CA VAL A 61 -7.03 2.92 -13.32
C VAL A 61 -6.79 4.22 -12.58
N ASN A 62 -7.73 5.16 -12.65
CA ASN A 62 -7.63 6.38 -11.85
C ASN A 62 -7.92 6.07 -10.37
N ILE A 63 -7.17 6.68 -9.48
CA ILE A 63 -7.38 6.57 -8.03
C ILE A 63 -8.79 7.01 -7.65
N SER A 64 -9.34 8.04 -8.32
CA SER A 64 -10.70 8.52 -8.13
C SER A 64 -11.79 7.51 -8.51
N ASP A 65 -11.49 6.50 -9.33
CA ASP A 65 -12.42 5.46 -9.73
C ASP A 65 -12.54 4.34 -8.67
N ILE A 66 -11.66 4.30 -7.67
CA ILE A 66 -11.71 3.31 -6.59
C ILE A 66 -12.90 3.61 -5.68
N LYS A 67 -13.74 2.59 -5.45
CA LYS A 67 -14.96 2.74 -4.66
C LYS A 67 -14.68 3.06 -3.20
N LEU A 68 -15.53 3.92 -2.65
CA LEU A 68 -15.65 4.18 -1.22
C LEU A 68 -17.02 3.68 -0.74
N TYR A 69 -17.02 2.91 0.34
CA TYR A 69 -18.26 2.49 1.01
C TYR A 69 -18.14 2.77 2.51
N ASN A 70 -19.06 3.56 3.05
CA ASN A 70 -19.03 4.02 4.45
C ASN A 70 -17.65 4.61 4.84
N ASN A 71 -17.09 5.47 4.00
CA ASN A 71 -15.74 6.07 4.14
C ASN A 71 -14.59 5.06 4.19
N LYS A 72 -14.83 3.82 3.76
CA LYS A 72 -13.79 2.80 3.62
C LYS A 72 -13.45 2.61 2.16
N VAL A 73 -12.17 2.68 1.85
CA VAL A 73 -11.64 2.38 0.52
C VAL A 73 -11.85 0.89 0.24
N GLN A 74 -12.43 0.56 -0.91
CA GLN A 74 -12.75 -0.82 -1.29
C GLN A 74 -11.54 -1.49 -1.93
N VAL A 75 -10.49 -1.64 -1.12
CA VAL A 75 -9.26 -2.36 -1.41
C VAL A 75 -9.07 -3.40 -0.31
N HIS A 76 -9.12 -4.67 -0.67
CA HIS A 76 -9.06 -5.80 0.27
C HIS A 76 -7.82 -6.62 0.03
N GLN A 77 -7.03 -6.84 1.07
CA GLN A 77 -5.84 -7.69 1.02
C GLN A 77 -6.12 -9.04 1.69
N LYS A 78 -5.67 -10.11 1.03
CA LYS A 78 -5.57 -11.46 1.59
C LYS A 78 -4.20 -12.03 1.24
N ASN A 79 -3.30 -12.11 2.22
CA ASN A 79 -1.90 -12.51 2.02
C ASN A 79 -1.20 -11.63 0.96
N THR A 80 -0.82 -12.23 -0.17
CA THR A 80 -0.17 -11.58 -1.30
C THR A 80 -1.14 -11.01 -2.32
N GLU A 81 -2.43 -11.30 -2.21
CA GLU A 81 -3.45 -10.87 -3.16
C GLU A 81 -4.17 -9.63 -2.67
N VAL A 82 -4.36 -8.68 -3.57
CA VAL A 82 -5.09 -7.44 -3.33
C VAL A 82 -6.23 -7.33 -4.33
N TYR A 83 -7.44 -7.29 -3.82
CA TYR A 83 -8.66 -7.12 -4.60
C TYR A 83 -9.12 -5.67 -4.56
N ILE A 84 -9.30 -5.04 -5.71
CA ILE A 84 -9.68 -3.63 -5.86
C ILE A 84 -11.01 -3.52 -6.55
N GLN A 85 -11.94 -2.78 -5.93
CA GLN A 85 -13.24 -2.46 -6.51
C GLN A 85 -13.24 -1.04 -7.06
N THR A 86 -13.54 -0.89 -8.33
CA THR A 86 -13.70 0.41 -8.97
C THR A 86 -15.12 0.59 -9.50
N ILE A 87 -15.46 1.82 -9.86
CA ILE A 87 -16.76 2.13 -10.48
C ILE A 87 -16.95 1.47 -11.85
N LYS A 88 -15.86 1.11 -12.52
CA LYS A 88 -15.87 0.51 -13.86
C LYS A 88 -15.72 -1.01 -13.79
N ASN A 89 -14.66 -1.49 -13.17
CA ASN A 89 -14.30 -2.90 -13.14
C ASN A 89 -13.65 -3.24 -11.79
N ASN A 90 -13.77 -4.50 -11.39
CA ASN A 90 -13.01 -5.05 -10.27
C ASN A 90 -11.81 -5.82 -10.82
N PHE A 91 -10.70 -5.82 -10.10
CA PHE A 91 -9.50 -6.55 -10.50
C PHE A 91 -8.69 -7.00 -9.29
N THR A 92 -7.83 -7.99 -9.51
CA THR A 92 -6.95 -8.56 -8.51
C THR A 92 -5.50 -8.36 -8.91
N ILE A 93 -4.67 -8.00 -7.94
CA ILE A 93 -3.22 -7.88 -8.08
C ILE A 93 -2.59 -8.84 -7.08
N LYS A 94 -1.67 -9.69 -7.55
CA LYS A 94 -0.91 -10.59 -6.68
C LYS A 94 0.55 -10.16 -6.65
N PHE A 95 1.06 -9.95 -5.46
CA PHE A 95 2.43 -9.56 -5.16
C PHE A 95 3.31 -10.79 -4.86
N ASP A 96 4.61 -10.65 -4.95
CA ASP A 96 5.55 -11.73 -4.61
C ASP A 96 5.56 -12.02 -3.09
N ASN A 97 5.28 -11.01 -2.28
CA ASN A 97 5.20 -11.16 -0.82
C ASN A 97 4.15 -10.25 -0.19
N ALA A 98 3.73 -10.62 1.03
CA ALA A 98 2.68 -9.90 1.75
C ALA A 98 3.10 -8.49 2.19
N ILE A 99 4.38 -8.22 2.37
CA ILE A 99 4.88 -6.89 2.78
C ILE A 99 4.68 -5.88 1.64
N GLU A 100 4.95 -6.27 0.40
CA GLU A 100 4.68 -5.43 -0.77
C GLU A 100 3.19 -5.18 -0.97
N ALA A 101 2.36 -6.21 -0.76
CA ALA A 101 0.91 -6.06 -0.79
C ALA A 101 0.42 -5.05 0.26
N VAL A 102 0.92 -5.11 1.50
CA VAL A 102 0.59 -4.14 2.57
C VAL A 102 1.04 -2.72 2.19
N LYS A 103 2.26 -2.56 1.69
CA LYS A 103 2.78 -1.25 1.24
C LYS A 103 1.92 -0.66 0.14
N PHE A 104 1.51 -1.48 -0.84
CA PHE A 104 0.64 -1.04 -1.91
C PHE A 104 -0.73 -0.60 -1.39
N VAL A 105 -1.41 -1.43 -0.58
CA VAL A 105 -2.73 -1.11 0.00
C VAL A 105 -2.67 0.18 0.82
N THR A 106 -1.62 0.36 1.62
CA THR A 106 -1.41 1.58 2.41
C THR A 106 -1.30 2.80 1.51
N LYS A 107 -0.44 2.76 0.49
CA LYS A 107 -0.23 3.89 -0.43
C LYS A 107 -1.45 4.20 -1.29
N VAL A 108 -2.19 3.19 -1.76
CA VAL A 108 -3.46 3.39 -2.46
C VAL A 108 -4.48 4.04 -1.54
N THR A 109 -4.60 3.56 -0.30
CA THR A 109 -5.52 4.13 0.69
C THR A 109 -5.17 5.58 1.02
N ASP A 110 -3.88 5.89 1.16
CA ASP A 110 -3.39 7.27 1.36
C ASP A 110 -3.75 8.16 0.16
N ALA A 111 -3.55 7.68 -1.05
CA ALA A 111 -3.88 8.42 -2.27
C ALA A 111 -5.39 8.67 -2.42
N VAL A 112 -6.24 7.68 -2.10
CA VAL A 112 -7.71 7.81 -2.18
C VAL A 112 -8.25 8.74 -1.11
N THR A 113 -7.74 8.65 0.13
CA THR A 113 -8.28 9.40 1.28
C THR A 113 -7.63 10.76 1.47
N GLY A 114 -6.48 11.02 0.83
CA GLY A 114 -5.67 12.21 1.05
C GLY A 114 -5.06 12.30 2.46
N THR A 115 -5.06 11.18 3.22
CA THR A 115 -4.52 11.10 4.58
C THR A 115 -3.45 10.04 4.68
N THR A 116 -2.42 10.25 5.50
CA THR A 116 -1.36 9.26 5.70
C THR A 116 -1.81 8.13 6.63
N MET A 117 -1.10 6.99 6.56
CA MET A 117 -1.31 5.87 7.47
C MET A 117 -1.15 6.29 8.94
N SER A 118 -0.20 7.18 9.22
CA SER A 118 0.04 7.72 10.55
C SER A 118 -1.20 8.45 11.09
N ASP A 119 -1.80 9.32 10.28
CA ASP A 119 -2.99 10.09 10.68
C ASP A 119 -4.20 9.19 10.92
N ARG A 120 -4.38 8.15 10.09
CA ARG A 120 -5.45 7.16 10.24
C ARG A 120 -5.24 6.24 11.42
N GLY A 121 -4.00 5.80 11.64
CA GLY A 121 -3.61 4.89 12.72
C GLY A 121 -3.85 5.49 14.10
N ILE A 122 -3.44 6.73 14.31
CA ILE A 122 -3.60 7.42 15.60
C ILE A 122 -5.07 7.53 16.00
N LYS A 123 -5.97 7.85 15.06
CA LYS A 123 -7.41 7.97 15.35
C LYS A 123 -8.07 6.63 15.69
N LYS A 124 -7.73 5.55 14.97
CA LYS A 124 -8.31 4.22 15.22
C LYS A 124 -7.80 3.58 16.50
N VAL A 125 -6.51 3.75 16.77
CA VAL A 125 -5.84 3.17 17.93
C VAL A 125 -6.34 3.83 19.20
N LYS A 126 -6.52 5.15 19.25
CA LYS A 126 -7.12 5.82 20.42
C LYS A 126 -8.45 5.21 20.83
N ASN A 127 -9.37 5.00 19.87
CA ASN A 127 -10.71 4.49 20.16
C ASN A 127 -10.73 3.00 20.58
N ALA A 128 -9.77 2.19 20.13
CA ALA A 128 -9.66 0.79 20.49
C ALA A 128 -9.03 0.60 21.89
N PHE A 129 -8.00 1.38 22.21
CA PHE A 129 -7.27 1.26 23.46
C PHE A 129 -8.00 1.88 24.65
N ASP A 130 -8.88 2.87 24.45
CA ASP A 130 -9.76 3.43 25.49
C ASP A 130 -10.62 2.34 26.14
N LYS A 131 -11.02 1.32 25.36
CA LYS A 131 -11.84 0.18 25.86
C LYS A 131 -11.00 -0.92 26.50
N VAL A 132 -9.74 -1.07 26.11
CA VAL A 132 -8.85 -2.15 26.58
C VAL A 132 -8.14 -1.76 27.88
N ASP A 133 -7.78 -0.49 28.04
CA ASP A 133 -7.15 0.02 29.27
C ASP A 133 -8.05 -0.16 30.49
N ASP A 134 -9.38 0.02 30.32
CA ASP A 134 -10.36 -0.19 31.40
C ASP A 134 -10.51 -1.66 31.81
N VAL A 135 -10.25 -2.61 30.91
CA VAL A 135 -10.46 -4.05 31.14
C VAL A 135 -9.20 -4.74 31.69
N LEU A 136 -8.01 -4.33 31.22
CA LEU A 136 -6.75 -5.05 31.50
C LEU A 136 -5.83 -4.31 32.47
N GLY A 137 -6.10 -3.06 32.80
CA GLY A 137 -5.25 -2.26 33.69
C GLY A 137 -3.84 -1.99 33.14
N PHE A 138 -3.63 -2.13 31.84
CA PHE A 138 -2.38 -1.84 31.15
C PHE A 138 -2.45 -0.51 30.42
N ASP A 139 -1.39 0.29 30.51
CA ASP A 139 -1.24 1.47 29.69
C ASP A 139 -0.86 1.12 28.24
N THR A 140 -1.85 0.63 27.49
CA THR A 140 -1.68 0.24 26.09
C THR A 140 -1.43 1.46 25.20
N ARG A 141 -1.92 2.65 25.58
CA ARG A 141 -1.67 3.92 24.85
C ARG A 141 -0.21 4.31 24.91
N GLY A 142 0.40 4.24 26.10
CA GLY A 142 1.81 4.54 26.27
C GLY A 142 2.70 3.59 25.48
N THR A 143 2.31 2.30 25.38
CA THR A 143 3.03 1.30 24.59
C THR A 143 2.97 1.59 23.10
N VAL A 144 1.78 1.87 22.55
CA VAL A 144 1.61 2.16 21.12
C VAL A 144 2.27 3.47 20.72
N LYS A 145 2.12 4.51 21.53
CA LYS A 145 2.81 5.78 21.31
C LYS A 145 4.33 5.59 21.33
N GLY A 146 4.84 4.79 22.26
CA GLY A 146 6.26 4.46 22.33
C GLY A 146 6.77 3.71 21.11
N VAL A 147 5.99 2.80 20.51
CA VAL A 147 6.35 2.07 19.27
C VAL A 147 6.41 3.04 18.09
N ILE A 148 5.46 3.97 17.99
CA ILE A 148 5.43 4.97 16.92
C ILE A 148 6.61 5.94 17.02
N GLU A 149 6.93 6.41 18.23
CA GLU A 149 7.98 7.41 18.47
C GLU A 149 9.40 6.83 18.54
N ASN A 150 9.57 5.65 19.12
CA ASN A 150 10.89 5.09 19.47
C ASN A 150 11.20 3.73 18.83
N GLY A 151 10.25 3.18 18.07
CA GLY A 151 10.33 1.82 17.52
C GLY A 151 10.11 0.72 18.58
N ILE A 152 10.05 -0.52 18.11
CA ILE A 152 9.71 -1.68 18.95
C ILE A 152 10.72 -1.88 20.09
N THR A 153 12.00 -1.75 19.81
CA THR A 153 13.08 -1.97 20.78
C THR A 153 13.05 -0.96 21.94
N GLY A 154 12.83 0.33 21.62
CA GLY A 154 12.74 1.38 22.62
C GLY A 154 11.52 1.23 23.54
N THR A 155 10.42 0.73 23.02
CA THR A 155 9.19 0.52 23.79
C THR A 155 9.33 -0.65 24.77
N LEU A 156 9.95 -1.76 24.35
CA LEU A 156 10.21 -2.91 25.22
C LEU A 156 11.10 -2.56 26.40
N LEU A 157 12.16 -1.78 26.17
CA LEU A 157 13.06 -1.33 27.23
C LEU A 157 12.37 -0.41 28.26
N LYS A 158 11.46 0.47 27.80
CA LYS A 158 10.66 1.31 28.71
C LYS A 158 9.66 0.51 29.54
N GLY A 159 9.06 -0.53 28.94
CA GLY A 159 8.13 -1.42 29.64
C GLY A 159 8.79 -2.22 30.77
N ILE A 160 10.03 -2.66 30.59
CA ILE A 160 10.80 -3.42 31.59
C ILE A 160 11.15 -2.57 32.80
N LYS A 161 11.51 -1.28 32.61
CA LYS A 161 11.88 -0.37 33.71
C LYS A 161 10.71 0.00 34.65
N ARG A 162 9.45 -0.21 34.25
CA ARG A 162 8.27 0.09 35.06
C ARG A 162 7.85 -1.03 36.01
N LYS A 163 8.45 -2.23 35.91
CA LYS A 163 8.14 -3.38 36.79
C LYS A 163 8.91 -3.36 38.11
N ASP A 164 9.87 -2.46 38.30
CA ASP A 164 10.71 -2.42 39.48
C ASP A 164 10.31 -1.30 40.47
N LYS A 165 9.01 -0.97 40.52
CA LYS A 165 8.49 -0.09 41.61
C LYS A 165 7.28 -0.69 42.28
#